data_78e63daced616d456699c7de0a9a5d3c
#
_entry.id   78e63daced616d456699c7de0a9a5d3c
#
_cell.length_a   1.000
_cell.length_b   1.000
_cell.length_c   1.000
_cell.angle_alpha   90.00
_cell.angle_beta   90.00
_cell.angle_gamma   90.00
#
_symmetry.space_group_name_H-M   'P 1'
#
loop_
_entity.id
_entity.type
_entity.pdbx_description
1 polymer ?
#
loop_
_entity_poly.entity_id
_entity_poly.type
_entity_poly.pdbx_seq_one_letter_code
_entity_poly.pdbx_strand_id
1 'polypeptide(L)'
;GIGVVPKAWHSSGVALQVGAGGCVKGHTTDERVALLSNAYEAASDGNWKRVSTGLAANVNLDNGVFNFETGVTGSADSNITWTNPVQIDAEGIKFNGDTAAVNALDDYEEGTWTPALNGGSTPQASAPQGTYVKVGSLVTCHMMWWGFTATAVAAQITGLPFTSTGSYVTATIGSNTWTNNGASAWGYNASTIRVVDCVNKNEATGIAGYPRYISMSITYRTT
;
A
#
# COMPACT_ATOMS: atom_id res chain seq x y z
N GLY A 1 12.14 -34.06 -21.37
CA GLY A 1 11.70 -34.04 -19.97
C GLY A 1 12.76 -34.62 -19.01
N ILE A 2 12.72 -34.23 -17.79
CA ILE A 2 13.55 -34.81 -16.73
C ILE A 2 12.62 -35.64 -15.84
N GLY A 3 12.87 -36.96 -15.76
CA GLY A 3 12.08 -37.90 -14.93
C GLY A 3 10.66 -38.14 -15.44
N VAL A 4 10.34 -37.75 -16.67
CA VAL A 4 9.03 -37.90 -17.30
C VAL A 4 9.14 -37.88 -18.85
N VAL A 5 8.23 -38.56 -19.52
CA VAL A 5 7.99 -38.33 -20.98
C VAL A 5 7.21 -37.02 -21.10
N PRO A 6 7.75 -35.99 -21.78
CA PRO A 6 7.07 -34.69 -21.87
C PRO A 6 5.73 -34.82 -22.60
N LYS A 7 4.78 -33.96 -22.24
CA LYS A 7 3.59 -33.71 -23.07
C LYS A 7 4.00 -33.13 -24.41
N ALA A 8 3.15 -33.26 -25.43
CA ALA A 8 3.33 -32.61 -26.72
C ALA A 8 3.00 -31.12 -26.60
N TRP A 9 4.03 -30.29 -26.61
CA TRP A 9 3.95 -28.84 -26.46
C TRP A 9 3.66 -28.14 -27.78
N HIS A 10 2.93 -27.05 -27.72
CA HIS A 10 2.65 -26.20 -28.86
C HIS A 10 3.94 -25.58 -29.41
N SER A 11 4.01 -25.41 -30.74
CA SER A 11 5.19 -24.90 -31.45
C SER A 11 5.55 -23.44 -31.13
N SER A 12 4.66 -22.72 -30.45
CA SER A 12 4.92 -21.36 -29.96
C SER A 12 6.01 -21.26 -28.91
N GLY A 13 6.50 -22.37 -28.37
CA GLY A 13 7.53 -22.31 -27.34
C GLY A 13 8.35 -23.58 -27.19
N VAL A 14 9.46 -23.42 -26.48
CA VAL A 14 10.34 -24.51 -26.04
C VAL A 14 10.11 -24.72 -24.53
N ALA A 15 9.89 -25.97 -24.13
CA ALA A 15 9.56 -26.29 -22.75
C ALA A 15 10.46 -27.38 -22.17
N LEU A 16 10.82 -27.20 -20.89
CA LEU A 16 11.44 -28.20 -20.05
C LEU A 16 10.42 -28.69 -19.01
N GLN A 17 9.97 -29.93 -19.14
CA GLN A 17 9.10 -30.57 -18.15
C GLN A 17 9.94 -31.40 -17.18
N VAL A 18 9.71 -31.16 -15.87
CA VAL A 18 10.41 -31.83 -14.76
C VAL A 18 9.38 -32.56 -13.91
N GLY A 19 9.49 -33.88 -13.85
CA GLY A 19 8.53 -34.72 -13.14
C GLY A 19 7.09 -34.56 -13.67
N ALA A 20 6.12 -34.92 -12.83
CA ALA A 20 4.71 -34.99 -13.24
C ALA A 20 4.03 -33.62 -13.37
N GLY A 21 4.57 -32.56 -12.78
CA GLY A 21 3.83 -31.29 -12.72
C GLY A 21 4.63 -30.03 -12.95
N GLY A 22 5.95 -30.08 -12.89
CA GLY A 22 6.80 -28.88 -13.06
C GLY A 22 7.13 -28.60 -14.52
N CYS A 23 7.07 -27.32 -14.92
CA CYS A 23 7.50 -26.94 -16.26
C CYS A 23 8.02 -25.51 -16.34
N VAL A 24 9.04 -25.31 -17.18
CA VAL A 24 9.48 -23.98 -17.63
C VAL A 24 9.28 -23.93 -19.13
N LYS A 25 8.62 -22.87 -19.62
CA LYS A 25 8.40 -22.63 -21.05
C LYS A 25 8.90 -21.25 -21.46
N GLY A 26 9.76 -21.19 -22.48
CA GLY A 26 10.06 -19.94 -23.19
C GLY A 26 9.27 -19.87 -24.48
N HIS A 27 8.76 -18.69 -24.84
CA HIS A 27 8.09 -18.47 -26.10
C HIS A 27 9.11 -18.28 -27.23
N THR A 28 8.78 -18.70 -28.46
CA THR A 28 9.73 -18.67 -29.63
C THR A 28 9.80 -17.30 -30.29
N THR A 29 8.77 -16.47 -30.16
CA THR A 29 8.63 -15.19 -30.87
C THR A 29 8.34 -14.01 -29.95
N ASP A 30 7.86 -14.26 -28.75
CA ASP A 30 7.49 -13.21 -27.77
C ASP A 30 8.45 -13.24 -26.60
N GLU A 31 8.58 -12.12 -25.92
CA GLU A 31 9.39 -11.97 -24.69
C GLU A 31 8.69 -12.58 -23.47
N ARG A 32 8.29 -13.85 -23.61
CA ARG A 32 7.51 -14.56 -22.59
C ARG A 32 8.26 -15.76 -22.02
N VAL A 33 8.26 -15.86 -20.69
CA VAL A 33 8.70 -17.03 -19.94
C VAL A 33 7.64 -17.40 -18.91
N ALA A 34 7.29 -18.67 -18.81
CA ALA A 34 6.35 -19.20 -17.84
C ALA A 34 6.99 -20.27 -16.95
N LEU A 35 6.78 -20.18 -15.65
CA LEU A 35 7.04 -21.23 -14.67
C LEU A 35 5.71 -21.84 -14.25
N LEU A 36 5.51 -23.11 -14.58
CA LEU A 36 4.21 -23.76 -14.52
C LEU A 36 4.20 -24.89 -13.51
N SER A 37 3.10 -24.99 -12.77
CA SER A 37 2.73 -26.16 -12.00
C SER A 37 1.47 -26.76 -12.58
N ASN A 38 1.52 -28.06 -12.90
CA ASN A 38 0.42 -28.86 -13.44
C ASN A 38 -0.22 -28.27 -14.71
N ALA A 39 0.58 -27.63 -15.57
CA ALA A 39 0.09 -27.03 -16.80
C ALA A 39 1.06 -27.22 -17.96
N TYR A 40 0.51 -27.32 -19.17
CA TYR A 40 1.24 -27.33 -20.43
C TYR A 40 0.36 -26.68 -21.52
N GLU A 41 1.01 -26.09 -22.52
CA GLU A 41 0.31 -25.60 -23.73
C GLU A 41 0.28 -26.70 -24.76
N ALA A 42 -0.89 -27.15 -25.12
CA ALA A 42 -1.06 -28.34 -25.95
C ALA A 42 -0.71 -28.10 -27.42
N ALA A 43 0.04 -29.02 -28.04
CA ALA A 43 0.39 -28.95 -29.45
C ALA A 43 -0.82 -28.96 -30.39
N SER A 44 -1.92 -29.56 -29.93
CA SER A 44 -3.11 -29.79 -30.80
C SER A 44 -3.92 -28.51 -31.05
N ASP A 45 -3.97 -27.59 -30.11
CA ASP A 45 -4.89 -26.46 -30.17
C ASP A 45 -4.35 -25.15 -29.51
N GLY A 46 -3.13 -25.19 -28.98
CA GLY A 46 -2.54 -24.03 -28.30
C GLY A 46 -3.19 -23.66 -26.97
N ASN A 47 -4.12 -24.47 -26.46
CA ASN A 47 -4.76 -24.22 -25.20
C ASN A 47 -3.88 -24.67 -24.01
N TRP A 48 -3.96 -23.94 -22.93
CA TRP A 48 -3.39 -24.39 -21.68
C TRP A 48 -4.20 -25.53 -21.08
N LYS A 49 -3.55 -26.65 -20.80
CA LYS A 49 -4.16 -27.87 -20.28
C LYS A 49 -3.43 -28.37 -19.06
N ARG A 50 -4.14 -29.14 -18.22
CA ARG A 50 -3.58 -29.76 -17.02
C ARG A 50 -2.73 -30.97 -17.39
N VAL A 51 -1.60 -31.13 -16.75
CA VAL A 51 -0.78 -32.36 -16.87
C VAL A 51 -1.46 -33.53 -16.17
N SER A 52 -2.05 -33.28 -14.99
CA SER A 52 -2.76 -34.26 -14.15
C SER A 52 -4.03 -33.63 -13.57
N THR A 53 -4.91 -34.46 -13.00
CA THR A 53 -6.08 -33.95 -12.26
C THR A 53 -5.64 -33.14 -11.07
N GLY A 54 -6.16 -31.91 -10.91
CA GLY A 54 -5.84 -31.03 -9.82
C GLY A 54 -5.89 -29.55 -10.16
N LEU A 55 -5.33 -28.73 -9.26
CA LEU A 55 -5.12 -27.31 -9.45
C LEU A 55 -3.95 -27.06 -10.41
N ALA A 56 -3.91 -25.89 -11.02
CA ALA A 56 -2.78 -25.41 -11.80
C ALA A 56 -2.34 -24.01 -11.32
N ALA A 57 -1.07 -23.70 -11.48
CA ALA A 57 -0.54 -22.38 -11.20
C ALA A 57 0.52 -21.99 -12.22
N ASN A 58 0.68 -20.71 -12.43
CA ASN A 58 1.64 -20.12 -13.36
C ASN A 58 2.24 -18.84 -12.79
N VAL A 59 3.55 -18.68 -12.94
CA VAL A 59 4.21 -17.37 -12.89
C VAL A 59 4.63 -17.07 -14.32
N ASN A 60 4.01 -16.09 -14.94
CA ASN A 60 4.21 -15.72 -16.34
C ASN A 60 4.81 -14.32 -16.43
N LEU A 61 5.97 -14.24 -17.06
CA LEU A 61 6.61 -12.97 -17.45
C LEU A 61 6.30 -12.74 -18.93
N ASP A 62 5.56 -11.71 -19.23
CA ASP A 62 5.07 -11.41 -20.57
C ASP A 62 5.16 -9.92 -20.86
N ASN A 63 6.03 -9.53 -21.78
CA ASN A 63 6.23 -8.12 -22.18
C ASN A 63 6.44 -7.15 -21.01
N GLY A 64 7.28 -7.52 -20.05
CA GLY A 64 7.58 -6.70 -18.88
C GLY A 64 6.56 -6.78 -17.74
N VAL A 65 5.54 -7.62 -17.87
CA VAL A 65 4.51 -7.85 -16.85
C VAL A 65 4.77 -9.17 -16.13
N PHE A 66 4.69 -9.16 -14.81
CA PHE A 66 4.70 -10.34 -13.96
C PHE A 66 3.26 -10.72 -13.61
N ASN A 67 2.81 -11.87 -14.05
CA ASN A 67 1.50 -12.41 -13.74
C ASN A 67 1.63 -13.61 -12.81
N PHE A 68 0.86 -13.63 -11.74
CA PHE A 68 0.70 -14.77 -10.83
C PHE A 68 -0.69 -15.34 -11.06
N GLU A 69 -0.75 -16.45 -11.77
CA GLU A 69 -2.02 -17.00 -12.27
C GLU A 69 -2.36 -18.33 -11.59
N THR A 70 -3.63 -18.55 -11.41
CA THR A 70 -4.17 -19.81 -10.85
C THR A 70 -5.30 -20.35 -11.73
N GLY A 71 -5.35 -21.67 -11.85
CA GLY A 71 -6.44 -22.38 -12.47
C GLY A 71 -7.14 -23.31 -11.47
N VAL A 72 -8.46 -23.30 -11.45
CA VAL A 72 -9.28 -24.15 -10.58
C VAL A 72 -9.02 -25.64 -10.83
N THR A 73 -9.45 -26.51 -9.94
CA THR A 73 -9.34 -27.97 -10.11
C THR A 73 -10.02 -28.45 -11.39
N GLY A 74 -9.38 -29.34 -12.10
CA GLY A 74 -9.91 -29.99 -13.32
C GLY A 74 -9.22 -31.32 -13.59
N SER A 75 -9.74 -32.09 -14.53
CA SER A 75 -9.19 -33.36 -14.96
C SER A 75 -7.91 -33.19 -15.76
N ALA A 76 -7.08 -34.23 -15.81
CA ALA A 76 -5.96 -34.27 -16.73
C ALA A 76 -6.43 -33.95 -18.17
N ASP A 77 -5.57 -33.24 -18.91
CA ASP A 77 -5.80 -32.80 -20.28
C ASP A 77 -7.02 -31.89 -20.53
N SER A 78 -7.73 -31.46 -19.45
CA SER A 78 -8.76 -30.42 -19.56
C SER A 78 -8.17 -29.02 -19.66
N ASN A 79 -8.87 -28.12 -20.34
CA ASN A 79 -8.45 -26.74 -20.50
C ASN A 79 -8.38 -26.02 -19.15
N ILE A 80 -7.41 -25.12 -19.02
CA ILE A 80 -7.26 -24.22 -17.87
C ILE A 80 -7.79 -22.85 -18.27
N THR A 81 -8.71 -22.34 -17.48
CA THR A 81 -9.02 -20.90 -17.46
C THR A 81 -8.19 -20.29 -16.35
N TRP A 82 -7.29 -19.39 -16.69
CA TRP A 82 -6.46 -18.68 -15.75
C TRP A 82 -7.22 -17.54 -15.09
N THR A 83 -7.02 -17.36 -13.80
CA THR A 83 -7.35 -16.15 -13.07
C THR A 83 -6.04 -15.51 -12.65
N ASN A 84 -5.98 -14.18 -12.66
CA ASN A 84 -4.78 -13.43 -12.32
C ASN A 84 -5.00 -12.68 -10.98
N PRO A 85 -4.77 -13.33 -9.83
CA PRO A 85 -4.97 -12.69 -8.53
C PRO A 85 -3.96 -11.59 -8.22
N VAL A 86 -2.76 -11.64 -8.82
CA VAL A 86 -1.72 -10.61 -8.66
C VAL A 86 -0.99 -10.39 -9.97
N GLN A 87 -0.88 -9.13 -10.35
CA GLN A 87 -0.08 -8.66 -11.48
C GLN A 87 0.85 -7.56 -11.02
N ILE A 88 2.07 -7.52 -11.54
CA ILE A 88 3.05 -6.44 -11.31
C ILE A 88 3.51 -5.95 -12.69
N ASP A 89 3.35 -4.66 -12.92
CA ASP A 89 3.79 -3.99 -14.14
C ASP A 89 4.40 -2.61 -13.85
N ALA A 90 4.59 -1.79 -14.87
CA ALA A 90 5.16 -0.45 -14.71
C ALA A 90 4.26 0.52 -13.89
N GLU A 91 3.00 0.19 -13.70
CA GLU A 91 2.02 0.97 -12.96
C GLU A 91 1.92 0.55 -11.49
N GLY A 92 2.55 -0.58 -11.09
CA GLY A 92 2.54 -1.08 -9.72
C GLY A 92 1.96 -2.49 -9.59
N ILE A 93 1.48 -2.81 -8.40
CA ILE A 93 0.86 -4.11 -8.07
C ILE A 93 -0.65 -4.00 -8.22
N LYS A 94 -1.22 -4.88 -9.02
CA LYS A 94 -2.67 -4.98 -9.25
C LYS A 94 -3.21 -6.29 -8.71
N PHE A 95 -4.44 -6.30 -8.25
CA PHE A 95 -5.09 -7.44 -7.61
C PHE A 95 -6.39 -7.85 -8.32
N ASN A 96 -6.70 -9.14 -8.26
CA ASN A 96 -7.97 -9.71 -8.73
C ASN A 96 -8.30 -9.45 -10.21
N GLY A 97 -7.27 -9.38 -11.06
CA GLY A 97 -7.44 -9.15 -12.49
C GLY A 97 -7.79 -7.71 -12.86
N ASP A 98 -7.62 -6.76 -11.91
CA ASP A 98 -7.78 -5.34 -12.23
C ASP A 98 -6.68 -4.90 -13.20
N THR A 99 -7.05 -4.13 -14.20
CA THR A 99 -6.14 -3.61 -15.23
C THR A 99 -6.00 -2.09 -15.20
N ALA A 100 -6.78 -1.42 -14.35
CA ALA A 100 -6.77 0.04 -14.28
C ALA A 100 -5.56 0.55 -13.47
N ALA A 101 -4.76 1.44 -14.06
CA ALA A 101 -3.62 2.07 -13.41
C ALA A 101 -3.99 2.77 -12.09
N VAL A 102 -5.15 3.42 -12.05
CA VAL A 102 -5.63 4.14 -10.86
C VAL A 102 -5.88 3.25 -9.63
N ASN A 103 -6.00 1.94 -9.81
CA ASN A 103 -6.20 0.97 -8.74
C ASN A 103 -4.91 0.22 -8.37
N ALA A 104 -3.81 0.48 -9.07
CA ALA A 104 -2.52 -0.13 -8.75
C ALA A 104 -2.00 0.35 -7.39
N LEU A 105 -1.39 -0.54 -6.65
CA LEU A 105 -0.58 -0.18 -5.48
C LEU A 105 0.81 0.20 -6.00
N ASP A 106 1.01 1.48 -6.26
CA ASP A 106 2.20 2.03 -6.89
C ASP A 106 3.04 2.90 -5.95
N ASP A 107 2.48 3.27 -4.79
CA ASP A 107 3.05 4.24 -3.90
C ASP A 107 2.92 3.80 -2.44
N TYR A 108 3.98 3.20 -1.91
CA TYR A 108 4.17 2.95 -0.49
C TYR A 108 5.39 3.74 -0.02
N GLU A 109 5.18 4.58 0.99
CA GLU A 109 6.23 5.38 1.57
C GLU A 109 6.06 5.46 3.10
N GLU A 110 7.15 5.35 3.82
CA GLU A 110 7.19 5.61 5.26
C GLU A 110 8.36 6.54 5.58
N GLY A 111 8.19 7.33 6.63
CA GLY A 111 9.23 8.26 7.02
C GLY A 111 8.91 9.04 8.26
N THR A 112 9.69 10.08 8.45
CA THR A 112 9.55 11.02 9.56
C THR A 112 9.16 12.40 9.05
N TRP A 113 8.46 13.14 9.89
CA TRP A 113 8.14 14.54 9.64
C TRP A 113 8.36 15.38 10.90
N THR A 114 8.51 16.67 10.75
CA THR A 114 8.73 17.57 11.87
C THR A 114 7.49 18.42 12.10
N PRO A 115 6.64 18.09 13.10
CA PRO A 115 5.55 18.95 13.50
C PRO A 115 6.07 20.30 13.97
N ALA A 116 5.38 21.37 13.60
CA ALA A 116 5.66 22.71 14.07
C ALA A 116 4.37 23.34 14.64
N LEU A 117 4.53 24.15 15.69
CA LEU A 117 3.42 24.93 16.25
C LEU A 117 3.42 26.32 15.60
N ASN A 118 2.24 26.71 15.08
CA ASN A 118 2.02 28.07 14.65
C ASN A 118 1.66 28.94 15.87
N GLY A 119 2.21 30.15 15.96
CA GLY A 119 1.86 31.10 16.98
C GLY A 119 2.87 31.29 18.12
N GLY A 120 4.16 31.04 17.91
CA GLY A 120 5.23 31.50 18.81
C GLY A 120 5.52 30.61 20.01
N SER A 121 5.22 29.34 19.92
CA SER A 121 5.68 28.38 20.91
C SER A 121 7.17 28.10 20.72
N THR A 122 7.94 28.24 21.78
CA THR A 122 9.35 27.84 21.78
C THR A 122 9.45 26.38 22.18
N PRO A 123 10.09 25.52 21.37
CA PRO A 123 10.41 24.17 21.79
C PRO A 123 11.34 24.22 23.01
N GLN A 124 10.94 23.61 24.10
CA GLN A 124 11.85 23.31 25.19
C GLN A 124 12.10 21.81 25.24
N ALA A 125 13.34 21.44 25.37
CA ALA A 125 13.86 20.13 25.75
C ALA A 125 13.78 18.98 24.73
N SER A 126 12.82 18.87 23.81
CA SER A 126 12.85 17.83 22.79
C SER A 126 12.33 18.33 21.45
N ALA A 127 12.99 17.92 20.38
CA ALA A 127 12.46 18.12 19.03
C ALA A 127 11.14 17.32 18.89
N PRO A 128 10.11 17.89 18.24
CA PRO A 128 8.91 17.14 17.93
C PRO A 128 9.25 15.98 17.01
N GLN A 129 8.65 14.83 17.29
CA GLN A 129 8.84 13.62 16.51
C GLN A 129 7.53 13.25 15.84
N GLY A 130 7.58 13.07 14.55
CA GLY A 130 6.48 12.58 13.76
C GLY A 130 6.94 11.47 12.83
N THR A 131 6.10 10.46 12.66
CA THR A 131 6.26 9.40 11.67
C THR A 131 5.04 9.36 10.76
N TYR A 132 5.19 8.86 9.56
CA TYR A 132 4.07 8.67 8.66
C TYR A 132 4.22 7.37 7.86
N VAL A 133 3.09 6.88 7.41
CA VAL A 133 2.97 5.85 6.37
C VAL A 133 2.00 6.39 5.33
N LYS A 134 2.39 6.28 4.06
CA LYS A 134 1.56 6.61 2.89
C LYS A 134 1.34 5.34 2.07
N VAL A 135 0.10 5.09 1.69
CA VAL A 135 -0.29 4.00 0.77
C VAL A 135 -1.21 4.60 -0.28
N GLY A 136 -0.71 4.70 -1.50
CA GLY A 136 -1.38 5.47 -2.53
C GLY A 136 -1.68 6.89 -2.06
N SER A 137 -2.91 7.34 -2.14
CA SER A 137 -3.32 8.66 -1.67
C SER A 137 -3.61 8.76 -0.17
N LEU A 138 -3.55 7.66 0.58
CA LEU A 138 -3.87 7.65 2.02
C LEU A 138 -2.61 7.84 2.85
N VAL A 139 -2.58 8.88 3.67
CA VAL A 139 -1.49 9.20 4.59
C VAL A 139 -1.98 9.05 6.02
N THR A 140 -1.25 8.27 6.81
CA THR A 140 -1.44 8.19 8.26
C THR A 140 -0.21 8.71 8.97
N CYS A 141 -0.37 9.78 9.72
CA CYS A 141 0.68 10.41 10.50
C CYS A 141 0.48 10.15 11.99
N HIS A 142 1.58 9.95 12.69
CA HIS A 142 1.63 9.96 14.15
C HIS A 142 2.60 11.04 14.60
N MET A 143 2.31 11.68 15.73
CA MET A 143 3.23 12.60 16.36
C MET A 143 3.18 12.51 17.86
N MET A 144 4.32 12.81 18.47
CA MET A 144 4.43 13.07 19.88
C MET A 144 5.35 14.28 20.09
N TRP A 145 4.88 15.19 20.91
CA TRP A 145 5.67 16.36 21.29
C TRP A 145 5.51 16.61 22.80
N TRP A 146 6.59 16.86 23.48
CA TRP A 146 6.62 17.11 24.91
C TRP A 146 7.67 18.16 25.27
N GLY A 147 7.45 18.83 26.39
CA GLY A 147 8.37 19.86 26.87
C GLY A 147 8.28 21.19 26.13
N PHE A 148 7.16 21.50 25.47
CA PHE A 148 6.95 22.81 24.85
C PHE A 148 6.20 23.76 25.79
N THR A 149 6.49 25.06 25.70
CA THR A 149 5.77 26.11 26.39
C THR A 149 4.76 26.73 25.43
N ALA A 150 3.46 26.57 25.71
CA ALA A 150 2.44 27.23 24.91
C ALA A 150 2.24 28.67 25.39
N THR A 151 2.36 29.63 24.49
CA THR A 151 1.78 30.97 24.66
C THR A 151 0.31 30.92 24.29
N ALA A 152 -0.49 31.86 24.79
CA ALA A 152 -1.95 31.90 24.66
C ALA A 152 -2.42 32.15 23.20
N VAL A 153 -1.96 31.36 22.25
CA VAL A 153 -2.28 31.50 20.83
C VAL A 153 -2.94 30.20 20.35
N ALA A 154 -3.78 30.32 19.35
CA ALA A 154 -4.45 29.21 18.70
C ALA A 154 -3.50 28.04 18.38
N ALA A 155 -3.83 26.87 18.91
CA ALA A 155 -3.04 25.69 18.74
C ALA A 155 -3.19 25.13 17.33
N GLN A 156 -2.26 25.44 16.48
CA GLN A 156 -2.18 24.91 15.14
C GLN A 156 -0.88 24.14 14.97
N ILE A 157 -0.99 22.91 14.50
CA ILE A 157 0.16 22.06 14.15
C ILE A 157 0.31 22.09 12.64
N THR A 158 1.49 22.46 12.19
CA THR A 158 1.87 22.55 10.78
C THR A 158 2.97 21.57 10.42
N GLY A 159 3.34 21.50 9.15
CA GLY A 159 4.44 20.67 8.68
C GLY A 159 4.04 19.24 8.33
N LEU A 160 2.75 19.00 8.03
CA LEU A 160 2.32 17.69 7.49
C LEU A 160 3.23 17.29 6.32
N PRO A 161 3.61 15.99 6.22
CA PRO A 161 4.57 15.53 5.20
C PRO A 161 4.03 15.66 3.78
N PHE A 162 2.70 15.61 3.61
CA PHE A 162 2.03 15.78 2.32
C PHE A 162 0.86 16.75 2.46
N THR A 163 0.55 17.43 1.37
CA THR A 163 -0.61 18.33 1.29
C THR A 163 -1.90 17.54 1.31
N SER A 164 -2.79 17.84 2.24
CA SER A 164 -4.13 17.25 2.28
C SER A 164 -5.03 17.80 1.17
N THR A 165 -5.78 16.93 0.50
CA THR A 165 -6.79 17.32 -0.50
C THR A 165 -8.11 17.79 0.13
N GLY A 166 -8.31 17.55 1.45
CA GLY A 166 -9.54 17.87 2.17
C GLY A 166 -9.34 18.89 3.28
N SER A 167 -10.30 19.80 3.39
CA SER A 167 -10.55 20.56 4.62
C SER A 167 -11.36 19.65 5.56
N TYR A 168 -11.10 19.59 6.85
CA TYR A 168 -11.85 18.78 7.83
C TYR A 168 -11.45 17.31 7.92
N VAL A 169 -10.18 17.06 8.05
CA VAL A 169 -9.66 15.74 8.42
C VAL A 169 -9.71 15.60 9.94
N THR A 170 -10.32 14.55 10.44
CA THR A 170 -10.35 14.27 11.89
C THR A 170 -9.01 13.72 12.36
N ALA A 171 -8.50 14.26 13.47
CA ALA A 171 -7.35 13.70 14.16
C ALA A 171 -7.78 13.15 15.52
N THR A 172 -7.19 12.03 15.91
CA THR A 172 -7.37 11.44 17.23
C THR A 172 -6.25 11.90 18.14
N ILE A 173 -6.60 12.52 19.26
CA ILE A 173 -5.64 12.89 20.30
C ILE A 173 -5.57 11.75 21.31
N GLY A 174 -4.40 11.10 21.39
CA GLY A 174 -4.16 10.00 22.31
C GLY A 174 -3.98 10.50 23.73
N SER A 175 -3.22 11.58 23.90
CA SER A 175 -3.01 12.22 25.21
C SER A 175 -2.60 13.67 25.04
N ASN A 176 -3.03 14.53 25.95
CA ASN A 176 -2.58 15.92 25.97
C ASN A 176 -2.64 16.51 27.38
N THR A 177 -1.80 17.49 27.65
CA THR A 177 -1.89 18.38 28.81
C THR A 177 -2.16 19.83 28.38
N TRP A 178 -2.63 20.03 27.17
CA TRP A 178 -2.84 21.35 26.59
C TRP A 178 -4.12 22.02 27.11
N THR A 179 -5.17 21.24 27.31
CA THR A 179 -6.44 21.73 27.83
C THR A 179 -6.86 20.95 29.05
N ASN A 180 -7.59 21.60 29.98
CA ASN A 180 -8.15 20.94 31.15
C ASN A 180 -9.43 20.14 30.84
N ASN A 181 -10.02 20.32 29.66
CA ASN A 181 -11.37 19.85 29.30
C ASN A 181 -11.39 18.82 28.19
N GLY A 182 -10.24 18.22 27.87
CA GLY A 182 -10.09 17.39 26.69
C GLY A 182 -9.88 18.23 25.42
N ALA A 183 -9.30 17.63 24.40
CA ALA A 183 -9.02 18.27 23.14
C ALA A 183 -9.51 17.42 21.98
N SER A 184 -9.98 18.07 20.93
CA SER A 184 -10.24 17.50 19.62
C SER A 184 -9.31 18.16 18.61
N ALA A 185 -8.99 17.45 17.55
CA ALA A 185 -8.19 18.01 16.47
C ALA A 185 -8.78 17.68 15.11
N TRP A 186 -8.60 18.56 14.17
CA TRP A 186 -9.06 18.42 12.79
C TRP A 186 -8.12 19.09 11.81
N GLY A 187 -8.11 18.65 10.55
CA GLY A 187 -7.43 19.38 9.48
C GLY A 187 -8.17 20.67 9.18
N TYR A 188 -7.45 21.79 9.23
CA TYR A 188 -8.01 23.12 8.96
C TYR A 188 -7.84 23.54 7.51
N ASN A 189 -6.70 23.24 6.94
CA ASN A 189 -6.38 23.46 5.52
C ASN A 189 -5.40 22.38 5.06
N ALA A 190 -4.94 22.51 3.84
CA ALA A 190 -4.09 21.52 3.18
C ALA A 190 -2.82 21.06 3.96
N SER A 191 -2.37 21.80 4.97
CA SER A 191 -1.12 21.52 5.69
C SER A 191 -1.18 21.76 7.19
N THR A 192 -2.35 22.10 7.74
CA THR A 192 -2.50 22.53 9.14
C THR A 192 -3.56 21.73 9.87
N ILE A 193 -3.21 21.25 11.06
CA ILE A 193 -4.13 20.64 12.02
C ILE A 193 -4.45 21.68 13.08
N ARG A 194 -5.73 21.89 13.37
CA ARG A 194 -6.19 22.76 14.43
C ARG A 194 -6.61 21.92 15.62
N VAL A 195 -6.11 22.26 16.81
CA VAL A 195 -6.51 21.67 18.09
C VAL A 195 -7.51 22.59 18.77
N VAL A 196 -8.64 22.04 19.20
CA VAL A 196 -9.71 22.79 19.84
C VAL A 196 -10.06 22.22 21.22
N ASP A 197 -10.47 23.09 22.14
CA ASP A 197 -11.02 22.69 23.43
C ASP A 197 -12.44 22.11 23.22
N CYS A 198 -12.69 20.93 23.78
CA CYS A 198 -13.96 20.22 23.59
C CYS A 198 -15.16 20.92 24.26
N VAL A 199 -14.93 21.69 25.30
CA VAL A 199 -16.01 22.36 26.03
C VAL A 199 -16.40 23.69 25.41
N ASN A 200 -15.42 24.51 25.08
CA ASN A 200 -15.66 25.85 24.57
C ASN A 200 -15.76 25.95 23.07
N LYS A 201 -15.40 24.86 22.34
CA LYS A 201 -15.33 24.81 20.88
C LYS A 201 -14.43 25.89 20.25
N ASN A 202 -13.63 26.53 21.04
CA ASN A 202 -12.64 27.51 20.63
C ASN A 202 -11.30 26.83 20.40
N GLU A 203 -10.42 27.50 19.67
CA GLU A 203 -9.04 27.04 19.55
C GLU A 203 -8.43 26.87 20.94
N ALA A 204 -7.77 25.75 21.18
CA ALA A 204 -7.16 25.46 22.46
C ALA A 204 -6.11 26.52 22.77
N THR A 205 -6.38 27.37 23.73
CA THR A 205 -5.43 28.32 24.28
C THR A 205 -4.67 27.63 25.40
N GLY A 206 -3.35 27.51 25.26
CA GLY A 206 -2.53 26.86 26.27
C GLY A 206 -2.59 27.56 27.60
N ILE A 207 -2.66 26.79 28.69
CA ILE A 207 -2.51 27.33 30.07
C ILE A 207 -1.02 27.69 30.27
N ALA A 208 -0.70 28.91 30.55
CA ALA A 208 0.69 29.36 30.74
C ALA A 208 1.41 28.60 31.89
N GLY A 209 2.67 28.24 31.70
CA GLY A 209 3.58 27.96 32.80
C GLY A 209 3.96 26.51 33.11
N TYR A 210 3.50 25.50 32.36
CA TYR A 210 3.89 24.11 32.58
C TYR A 210 4.40 23.44 31.28
N PRO A 211 5.38 22.52 31.36
CA PRO A 211 5.78 21.73 30.21
C PRO A 211 4.59 20.88 29.75
N ARG A 212 4.35 20.91 28.44
CA ARG A 212 3.18 20.30 27.82
C ARG A 212 3.58 19.13 26.96
N TYR A 213 2.65 18.22 26.80
CA TYR A 213 2.78 17.16 25.80
C TYR A 213 1.47 17.02 25.01
N ILE A 214 1.63 16.53 23.80
CA ILE A 214 0.53 16.10 22.94
C ILE A 214 0.98 14.91 22.11
N SER A 215 0.14 13.90 22.05
CA SER A 215 0.28 12.81 21.08
C SER A 215 -0.99 12.74 20.24
N MET A 216 -0.82 12.57 18.95
CA MET A 216 -1.97 12.45 18.04
C MET A 216 -1.66 11.55 16.83
N SER A 217 -2.74 11.08 16.27
CA SER A 217 -2.77 10.39 15.00
C SER A 217 -3.74 11.09 14.06
N ILE A 218 -3.37 11.25 12.81
CA ILE A 218 -4.21 11.85 11.78
C ILE A 218 -4.11 11.01 10.51
N THR A 219 -5.25 10.78 9.87
CA THR A 219 -5.32 10.12 8.57
C THR A 219 -6.02 11.04 7.59
N TYR A 220 -5.42 11.24 6.44
CA TYR A 220 -5.94 12.12 5.38
C TYR A 220 -5.56 11.61 3.99
N ARG A 221 -6.19 12.19 2.97
CA ARG A 221 -5.84 11.94 1.58
C ARG A 221 -4.95 13.06 1.04
N THR A 222 -3.97 12.67 0.23
CA THR A 222 -3.13 13.55 -0.59
C THR A 222 -3.42 13.32 -2.08
N THR A 223 -2.96 14.22 -2.93
CA THR A 223 -2.98 14.05 -4.39
C THR A 223 -1.90 13.11 -4.84
#